data_79144a42cc880f24e659516237b7667b
#
_entry.id   79144a42cc880f24e659516237b7667b
#
_cell.length_a   1.000
_cell.length_b   1.000
_cell.length_c   1.000
_cell.angle_alpha   90.00
_cell.angle_beta   90.00
_cell.angle_gamma   90.00
#
_symmetry.space_group_name_H-M   'P 1'
#
loop_
_entity.id
_entity.type
_entity.pdbx_description
1 polymer ?
#
loop_
_entity_poly.entity_id
_entity_poly.type
_entity_poly.pdbx_seq_one_letter_code
_entity_poly.pdbx_strand_id
1 'polypeptide(L)'
;MELNKCPNCSGKLELSDNRNRLVCKYCGSEFTLDDTTRKEVGDSPVSKDWFVYEWDYKKLLDNPKTAPTVSAFVRTLNDYDSSEKIVQYMRDYLLNFNEISAPGIREENMRDIVNRISGNLQTSEKIILYNDDGIFVHGKTGKVITDKRVLFIEKKTVREIMHVNIPYLLFGYSMGLPQINIGEKYSNSIGIFNSHFDLQGVVAALICTLSFEQKPDRPKIRLMDSLK
;
A
#
# COMPACT_ATOMS: atom_id res chain seq x y z
N MET A 1 6.58 -33.24 3.49
CA MET A 1 7.76 -32.79 4.27
C MET A 1 7.33 -31.57 5.04
N GLU A 2 7.44 -31.54 6.36
CA GLU A 2 7.11 -30.29 7.09
C GLU A 2 8.22 -29.26 6.82
N LEU A 3 7.97 -28.33 5.90
CA LEU A 3 8.89 -27.27 5.47
C LEU A 3 9.33 -26.31 6.58
N ASN A 4 8.82 -26.47 7.79
CA ASN A 4 9.10 -25.59 8.92
C ASN A 4 10.27 -26.05 9.80
N LYS A 5 10.82 -27.25 9.54
CA LYS A 5 11.89 -27.84 10.37
C LYS A 5 13.13 -28.15 9.54
N CYS A 6 14.26 -27.74 10.07
CA CYS A 6 15.57 -28.04 9.47
C CYS A 6 15.83 -29.56 9.43
N PRO A 7 16.14 -30.13 8.26
CA PRO A 7 16.48 -31.55 8.14
C PRO A 7 17.71 -31.97 8.97
N ASN A 8 18.62 -31.02 9.22
CA ASN A 8 19.88 -31.30 9.88
C ASN A 8 19.79 -31.26 11.42
N CYS A 9 18.92 -30.38 11.99
CA CYS A 9 18.88 -30.22 13.45
C CYS A 9 17.45 -30.06 14.00
N SER A 10 16.43 -30.22 13.18
CA SER A 10 15.02 -30.03 13.52
C SER A 10 14.65 -28.61 14.03
N GLY A 11 15.57 -27.65 13.98
CA GLY A 11 15.35 -26.27 14.31
C GLY A 11 14.43 -25.59 13.30
N LYS A 12 13.86 -24.44 13.67
CA LYS A 12 12.98 -23.67 12.80
C LYS A 12 13.75 -23.11 11.59
N LEU A 13 13.16 -23.26 10.39
CA LEU A 13 13.62 -22.64 9.16
C LEU A 13 12.95 -21.28 8.97
N GLU A 14 13.70 -20.32 8.50
CA GLU A 14 13.21 -18.99 8.13
C GLU A 14 13.69 -18.64 6.71
N LEU A 15 12.88 -17.85 6.00
CA LEU A 15 13.26 -17.34 4.69
C LEU A 15 14.41 -16.33 4.83
N SER A 16 15.42 -16.45 3.98
CA SER A 16 16.48 -15.46 3.84
C SER A 16 15.92 -14.12 3.29
N ASP A 17 16.65 -13.02 3.51
CA ASP A 17 16.26 -11.69 3.07
C ASP A 17 15.95 -11.59 1.56
N ASN A 18 16.65 -12.37 0.75
CA ASN A 18 16.42 -12.46 -0.70
C ASN A 18 15.37 -13.51 -1.10
N ARG A 19 14.71 -14.16 -0.14
CA ARG A 19 13.62 -15.15 -0.32
C ARG A 19 13.91 -16.33 -1.25
N ASN A 20 15.16 -16.57 -1.57
CA ASN A 20 15.56 -17.68 -2.44
C ASN A 20 16.03 -18.91 -1.64
N ARG A 21 16.17 -18.79 -0.32
CA ARG A 21 16.69 -19.82 0.55
C ARG A 21 15.98 -19.85 1.88
N LEU A 22 15.92 -21.04 2.46
CA LEU A 22 15.55 -21.24 3.85
C LEU A 22 16.83 -21.34 4.68
N VAL A 23 16.91 -20.62 5.77
CA VAL A 23 18.06 -20.61 6.68
C VAL A 23 17.64 -21.13 8.04
N CYS A 24 18.38 -22.07 8.58
CA CYS A 24 18.18 -22.54 9.93
C CYS A 24 18.92 -21.64 10.93
N LYS A 25 18.19 -20.94 11.80
CA LYS A 25 18.79 -20.09 12.84
C LYS A 25 19.61 -20.83 13.88
N TYR A 26 19.41 -22.15 14.01
CA TYR A 26 20.13 -22.94 15.03
C TYR A 26 21.45 -23.49 14.53
N CYS A 27 21.52 -24.03 13.32
CA CYS A 27 22.71 -24.66 12.78
C CYS A 27 23.32 -23.95 11.57
N GLY A 28 22.70 -22.86 11.10
CA GLY A 28 23.16 -22.06 9.95
C GLY A 28 23.01 -22.77 8.59
N SER A 29 22.39 -23.95 8.53
CA SER A 29 22.19 -24.63 7.24
C SER A 29 21.28 -23.85 6.33
N GLU A 30 21.67 -23.74 5.04
CA GLU A 30 20.89 -23.09 4.00
C GLU A 30 20.33 -24.11 3.02
N PHE A 31 19.10 -23.93 2.60
CA PHE A 31 18.41 -24.79 1.64
C PHE A 31 17.85 -23.92 0.51
N THR A 32 18.20 -24.26 -0.72
CA THR A 32 17.66 -23.57 -1.89
C THR A 32 16.21 -24.01 -2.08
N LEU A 33 15.32 -23.04 -2.25
CA LEU A 33 13.93 -23.30 -2.61
C LEU A 33 13.88 -23.67 -4.09
N ASP A 34 13.43 -24.87 -4.43
CA ASP A 34 13.04 -25.21 -5.79
C ASP A 34 11.68 -24.59 -6.14
N ASP A 35 11.30 -24.60 -7.42
CA ASP A 35 10.06 -23.98 -7.88
C ASP A 35 8.80 -24.64 -7.31
N THR A 36 8.88 -25.90 -6.88
CA THR A 36 7.78 -26.62 -6.24
C THR A 36 7.66 -26.21 -4.79
N THR A 37 8.77 -26.10 -4.09
CA THR A 37 8.86 -25.65 -2.70
C THR A 37 8.57 -24.14 -2.58
N ARG A 38 8.94 -23.34 -3.60
CA ARG A 38 8.51 -21.94 -3.72
C ARG A 38 6.99 -21.82 -3.78
N LYS A 39 6.32 -22.68 -4.54
CA LYS A 39 4.84 -22.68 -4.63
C LYS A 39 4.19 -23.07 -3.31
N GLU A 40 4.80 -23.93 -2.53
CA GLU A 40 4.28 -24.35 -1.22
C GLU A 40 4.60 -23.36 -0.09
N VAL A 41 5.74 -22.62 -0.16
CA VAL A 41 6.18 -21.65 0.85
C VAL A 41 5.65 -20.24 0.56
N GLY A 42 5.06 -20.02 -0.62
CA GLY A 42 4.33 -18.80 -0.90
C GLY A 42 4.75 -18.00 -2.09
N ASP A 43 4.35 -18.47 -3.26
CA ASP A 43 3.74 -17.58 -4.25
C ASP A 43 2.33 -17.14 -3.80
N SER A 44 1.95 -17.40 -2.57
CA SER A 44 0.81 -16.72 -1.97
C SER A 44 1.27 -15.28 -1.71
N PRO A 45 0.74 -14.31 -2.43
CA PRO A 45 1.23 -12.93 -2.43
C PRO A 45 0.91 -12.23 -1.15
N VAL A 46 0.84 -12.73 -0.09
CA VAL A 46 0.78 -12.22 1.28
C VAL A 46 0.49 -13.39 2.21
N SER A 47 1.53 -14.00 2.72
CA SER A 47 1.43 -14.90 3.86
C SER A 47 1.04 -14.18 5.17
N LYS A 48 0.86 -12.85 5.09
CA LYS A 48 0.31 -12.07 6.19
C LYS A 48 -1.18 -12.26 6.13
N ASP A 49 -1.73 -12.91 7.12
CA ASP A 49 -3.16 -13.05 7.36
C ASP A 49 -3.94 -11.72 7.49
N TRP A 50 -3.41 -10.62 6.98
CA TRP A 50 -3.94 -9.26 7.14
C TRP A 50 -5.01 -8.90 6.14
N PHE A 51 -5.02 -9.56 4.96
CA PHE A 51 -5.91 -9.20 3.87
C PHE A 51 -6.67 -10.39 3.34
N VAL A 52 -7.91 -10.16 3.00
CA VAL A 52 -8.72 -11.13 2.24
C VAL A 52 -8.72 -10.70 0.79
N TYR A 53 -8.06 -11.47 -0.05
CA TYR A 53 -8.13 -11.27 -1.49
C TYR A 53 -9.41 -11.89 -2.04
N GLU A 54 -10.25 -11.05 -2.61
CA GLU A 54 -11.40 -11.48 -3.41
C GLU A 54 -11.07 -11.35 -4.91
N TRP A 55 -9.83 -11.58 -5.32
CA TRP A 55 -9.38 -11.36 -6.69
C TRP A 55 -8.31 -12.34 -7.16
N ASP A 56 -8.26 -12.55 -8.47
CA ASP A 56 -7.15 -13.26 -9.13
C ASP A 56 -6.08 -12.22 -9.55
N TYR A 57 -5.15 -11.95 -8.63
CA TYR A 57 -4.09 -10.97 -8.85
C TYR A 57 -3.16 -11.34 -10.01
N LYS A 58 -3.04 -12.63 -10.37
CA LYS A 58 -2.21 -13.08 -11.48
C LYS A 58 -2.69 -12.48 -12.80
N LYS A 59 -3.99 -12.44 -13.03
CA LYS A 59 -4.57 -11.77 -14.20
C LYS A 59 -4.23 -10.29 -14.27
N LEU A 60 -4.09 -9.63 -13.12
CA LEU A 60 -3.72 -8.23 -13.06
C LEU A 60 -2.24 -8.00 -13.31
N LEU A 61 -1.38 -8.94 -12.93
CA LEU A 61 0.05 -8.89 -13.24
C LEU A 61 0.32 -9.15 -14.73
N ASP A 62 -0.53 -9.91 -15.40
CA ASP A 62 -0.44 -10.15 -16.84
C ASP A 62 -0.90 -8.92 -17.68
N ASN A 63 -1.63 -7.99 -17.08
CA ASN A 63 -2.07 -6.77 -17.74
C ASN A 63 -1.03 -5.65 -17.54
N PRO A 64 -0.33 -5.19 -18.62
CA PRO A 64 0.76 -4.21 -18.51
C PRO A 64 0.34 -2.88 -17.90
N LYS A 65 -0.94 -2.59 -17.89
CA LYS A 65 -1.48 -1.35 -17.35
C LYS A 65 -1.70 -1.42 -15.84
N THR A 66 -2.08 -2.57 -15.28
CA THR A 66 -2.28 -2.76 -13.84
C THR A 66 -1.05 -3.33 -13.15
N ALA A 67 -0.21 -4.03 -13.88
CA ALA A 67 0.96 -4.71 -13.32
C ALA A 67 1.85 -3.83 -12.42
N PRO A 68 2.22 -2.59 -12.79
CA PRO A 68 3.06 -1.76 -11.93
C PRO A 68 2.43 -1.48 -10.57
N THR A 69 1.13 -1.12 -10.54
CA THR A 69 0.40 -0.82 -9.32
C THR A 69 0.22 -2.06 -8.44
N VAL A 70 -0.18 -3.18 -9.05
CA VAL A 70 -0.43 -4.44 -8.34
C VAL A 70 0.87 -5.03 -7.81
N SER A 71 1.93 -5.03 -8.62
CA SER A 71 3.26 -5.51 -8.20
C SER A 71 3.79 -4.70 -7.02
N ALA A 72 3.68 -3.38 -7.09
CA ALA A 72 4.12 -2.51 -6.00
C ALA A 72 3.31 -2.75 -4.72
N PHE A 73 1.97 -2.89 -4.84
CA PHE A 73 1.09 -3.21 -3.72
C PHE A 73 1.49 -4.53 -3.04
N VAL A 74 1.58 -5.61 -3.82
CA VAL A 74 1.90 -6.94 -3.32
C VAL A 74 3.31 -6.97 -2.70
N ARG A 75 4.30 -6.41 -3.39
CA ARG A 75 5.68 -6.32 -2.90
C ARG A 75 5.74 -5.58 -1.58
N THR A 76 5.12 -4.39 -1.49
CA THR A 76 5.15 -3.58 -0.28
C THR A 76 4.56 -4.33 0.92
N LEU A 77 3.43 -4.98 0.75
CA LEU A 77 2.83 -5.79 1.81
C LEU A 77 3.67 -7.01 2.19
N ASN A 78 4.43 -7.56 1.26
CA ASN A 78 5.34 -8.68 1.53
C ASN A 78 6.62 -8.24 2.24
N ASP A 79 7.17 -7.08 1.86
CA ASP A 79 8.47 -6.61 2.34
C ASP A 79 8.37 -5.89 3.69
N TYR A 80 7.21 -5.30 3.99
CA TYR A 80 7.02 -4.49 5.20
C TYR A 80 5.88 -5.02 6.06
N ASP A 81 6.11 -5.07 7.37
CA ASP A 81 5.22 -5.66 8.38
C ASP A 81 4.49 -4.62 9.22
N SER A 82 4.71 -3.33 8.98
CA SER A 82 4.05 -2.22 9.68
C SER A 82 3.91 -0.99 8.80
N SER A 83 2.94 -0.13 9.14
CA SER A 83 2.75 1.16 8.47
C SER A 83 3.99 2.06 8.63
N GLU A 84 4.67 2.02 9.76
CA GLU A 84 5.88 2.80 10.00
C GLU A 84 7.00 2.45 9.01
N LYS A 85 7.23 1.15 8.76
CA LYS A 85 8.22 0.71 7.78
C LYS A 85 7.84 1.08 6.35
N ILE A 86 6.54 1.01 6.02
CA ILE A 86 6.05 1.45 4.71
C ILE A 86 6.26 2.96 4.55
N VAL A 87 5.98 3.76 5.58
CA VAL A 87 6.22 5.21 5.57
C VAL A 87 7.70 5.52 5.37
N GLN A 88 8.60 4.80 6.05
CA GLN A 88 10.04 4.99 5.86
C GLN A 88 10.46 4.67 4.42
N TYR A 89 10.02 3.55 3.87
CA TYR A 89 10.26 3.20 2.47
C TYR A 89 9.70 4.26 1.51
N MET A 90 8.49 4.74 1.76
CA MET A 90 7.89 5.81 0.96
C MET A 90 8.70 7.11 0.99
N ARG A 91 9.26 7.50 2.14
CA ARG A 91 10.06 8.73 2.24
C ARG A 91 11.26 8.71 1.31
N ASP A 92 11.99 7.59 1.26
CA ASP A 92 13.13 7.43 0.36
C ASP A 92 12.69 7.45 -1.11
N TYR A 93 11.54 6.86 -1.39
CA TYR A 93 10.95 6.80 -2.73
C TYR A 93 10.41 8.16 -3.20
N LEU A 94 9.77 8.92 -2.31
CA LEU A 94 9.14 10.21 -2.59
C LEU A 94 10.13 11.31 -3.00
N LEU A 95 11.40 11.16 -2.68
CA LEU A 95 12.44 12.12 -3.12
C LEU A 95 12.50 12.24 -4.64
N ASN A 96 12.04 11.24 -5.36
CA ASN A 96 12.04 11.20 -6.83
C ASN A 96 10.81 11.85 -7.49
N PHE A 97 9.79 12.27 -6.72
CA PHE A 97 8.52 12.78 -7.25
C PHE A 97 8.21 14.18 -6.75
N ASN A 98 7.99 15.13 -7.65
CA ASN A 98 7.77 16.54 -7.31
C ASN A 98 6.34 16.86 -6.87
N GLU A 99 5.36 16.06 -7.29
CA GLU A 99 3.93 16.28 -7.04
C GLU A 99 3.48 15.84 -5.65
N ILE A 100 4.34 15.13 -4.94
CA ILE A 100 4.04 14.53 -3.66
C ILE A 100 4.88 15.17 -2.58
N SER A 101 4.26 15.49 -1.47
CA SER A 101 4.89 16.09 -0.32
C SER A 101 4.62 15.26 0.94
N ALA A 102 5.56 15.30 1.86
CA ALA A 102 5.45 14.66 3.17
C ALA A 102 6.19 15.51 4.21
N PRO A 103 5.98 15.31 5.51
CA PRO A 103 6.77 15.99 6.54
C PRO A 103 8.27 15.77 6.32
N GLY A 104 9.03 16.86 6.21
CA GLY A 104 10.46 16.85 5.86
C GLY A 104 10.78 16.70 4.37
N ILE A 105 9.76 16.62 3.49
CA ILE A 105 9.94 16.50 2.04
C ILE A 105 8.99 17.50 1.36
N ARG A 106 9.53 18.58 0.80
CA ARG A 106 8.76 19.63 0.11
C ARG A 106 7.62 20.21 0.96
N GLU A 107 7.90 20.50 2.22
CA GLU A 107 6.90 21.04 3.17
C GLU A 107 6.27 22.36 2.70
N GLU A 108 6.99 23.12 1.90
CA GLU A 108 6.49 24.34 1.28
C GLU A 108 5.23 24.09 0.45
N ASN A 109 5.16 22.96 -0.26
CA ASN A 109 3.99 22.58 -1.06
C ASN A 109 2.80 22.18 -0.17
N MET A 110 3.07 21.80 1.07
CA MET A 110 2.03 21.40 2.02
C MET A 110 1.43 22.57 2.79
N ARG A 111 2.10 23.72 2.82
CA ARG A 111 1.75 24.85 3.72
C ARG A 111 0.28 25.29 3.59
N ASP A 112 -0.18 25.50 2.37
CA ASP A 112 -1.54 25.98 2.13
C ASP A 112 -2.58 24.92 2.50
N ILE A 113 -2.29 23.65 2.21
CA ILE A 113 -3.15 22.53 2.56
C ILE A 113 -3.18 22.31 4.06
N VAL A 114 -2.04 22.31 4.74
CA VAL A 114 -1.95 22.17 6.20
C VAL A 114 -2.74 23.28 6.89
N ASN A 115 -2.57 24.53 6.47
CA ASN A 115 -3.34 25.67 7.00
C ASN A 115 -4.85 25.44 6.82
N ARG A 116 -5.26 24.91 5.67
CA ARG A 116 -6.66 24.67 5.36
C ARG A 116 -7.30 23.55 6.18
N ILE A 117 -6.54 22.48 6.47
CA ILE A 117 -7.04 21.33 7.23
C ILE A 117 -6.70 21.39 8.72
N SER A 118 -5.91 22.38 9.17
CA SER A 118 -5.44 22.47 10.56
C SER A 118 -6.57 22.46 11.59
N GLY A 119 -7.69 23.15 11.28
CA GLY A 119 -8.89 23.12 12.11
C GLY A 119 -9.65 21.78 12.13
N ASN A 120 -9.34 20.89 11.21
CA ASN A 120 -9.98 19.57 11.10
C ASN A 120 -9.10 18.44 11.63
N LEU A 121 -7.80 18.68 11.84
CA LEU A 121 -6.90 17.65 12.37
C LEU A 121 -7.24 17.37 13.83
N GLN A 122 -7.29 16.09 14.18
CA GLN A 122 -7.47 15.66 15.56
C GLN A 122 -6.19 15.87 16.37
N THR A 123 -6.32 15.99 17.68
CA THR A 123 -5.15 16.04 18.58
C THR A 123 -4.26 14.81 18.34
N SER A 124 -2.96 15.06 18.18
CA SER A 124 -1.94 14.03 17.88
C SER A 124 -2.03 13.35 16.51
N GLU A 125 -2.95 13.74 15.63
CA GLU A 125 -3.02 13.22 14.27
C GLU A 125 -1.82 13.67 13.44
N LYS A 126 -1.15 12.73 12.78
CA LYS A 126 0.07 12.97 12.01
C LYS A 126 -0.20 12.87 10.51
N ILE A 127 0.17 13.90 9.78
CA ILE A 127 0.18 13.83 8.31
C ILE A 127 1.33 12.92 7.87
N ILE A 128 1.03 11.99 6.98
CA ILE A 128 2.01 11.08 6.39
C ILE A 128 2.37 11.54 4.98
N LEU A 129 1.37 11.88 4.18
CA LEU A 129 1.51 12.16 2.76
C LEU A 129 0.49 13.18 2.30
N TYR A 130 0.90 14.08 1.42
CA TYR A 130 0.03 14.93 0.64
C TYR A 130 0.28 14.71 -0.85
N ASN A 131 -0.79 14.44 -1.60
CA ASN A 131 -0.80 14.41 -3.06
C ASN A 131 -1.64 15.56 -3.59
N ASP A 132 -1.01 16.44 -4.35
CA ASP A 132 -1.67 17.57 -5.01
C ASP A 132 -2.32 17.10 -6.31
N ASP A 133 -3.63 17.21 -6.40
CA ASP A 133 -4.43 16.90 -7.60
C ASP A 133 -4.58 18.14 -8.52
N GLY A 134 -3.99 19.26 -8.17
CA GLY A 134 -4.13 20.51 -8.90
C GLY A 134 -3.31 20.58 -10.18
N ILE A 135 -3.97 20.53 -11.33
CA ILE A 135 -3.31 20.66 -12.65
C ILE A 135 -2.84 22.09 -12.93
N PHE A 136 -3.61 23.10 -12.54
CA PHE A 136 -3.33 24.50 -12.82
C PHE A 136 -3.08 25.36 -11.59
N VAL A 137 -3.55 24.93 -10.43
CA VAL A 137 -3.43 25.68 -9.17
C VAL A 137 -3.11 24.70 -8.06
N HIS A 138 -1.87 24.70 -7.65
CA HIS A 138 -1.38 23.86 -6.56
C HIS A 138 -1.99 24.26 -5.20
N GLY A 139 -2.08 23.31 -4.29
CA GLY A 139 -2.52 23.53 -2.91
C GLY A 139 -4.02 23.73 -2.70
N LYS A 140 -4.89 23.59 -3.75
CA LYS A 140 -6.35 23.78 -3.61
C LYS A 140 -7.15 22.49 -3.55
N THR A 141 -6.66 21.45 -4.18
CA THR A 141 -7.31 20.14 -4.22
C THR A 141 -6.27 19.07 -4.03
N GLY A 142 -6.65 17.95 -3.47
CA GLY A 142 -5.71 16.85 -3.27
C GLY A 142 -6.18 15.85 -2.23
N LYS A 143 -5.26 15.00 -1.84
CA LYS A 143 -5.48 13.96 -0.85
C LYS A 143 -4.41 14.04 0.22
N VAL A 144 -4.83 14.03 1.47
CA VAL A 144 -3.91 13.91 2.61
C VAL A 144 -4.15 12.57 3.28
N ILE A 145 -3.09 11.82 3.44
CA ILE A 145 -3.10 10.59 4.23
C ILE A 145 -2.49 10.91 5.58
N THR A 146 -3.25 10.66 6.62
CA THR A 146 -2.81 10.77 8.01
C THR A 146 -2.68 9.38 8.62
N ASP A 147 -2.20 9.31 9.84
CA ASP A 147 -2.19 8.08 10.63
C ASP A 147 -3.60 7.62 11.06
N LYS A 148 -4.65 8.46 10.87
CA LYS A 148 -6.03 8.16 11.27
C LYS A 148 -6.99 7.95 10.11
N ARG A 149 -6.81 8.67 9.01
CA ARG A 149 -7.78 8.78 7.92
C ARG A 149 -7.16 9.25 6.61
N VAL A 150 -7.96 9.13 5.55
CA VAL A 150 -7.73 9.81 4.27
C VAL A 150 -8.63 11.02 4.19
N LEU A 151 -8.06 12.19 3.93
CA LEU A 151 -8.76 13.44 3.68
C LEU A 151 -8.76 13.71 2.17
N PHE A 152 -9.93 13.95 1.62
CA PHE A 152 -10.13 14.37 0.23
C PHE A 152 -10.46 15.86 0.23
N ILE A 153 -9.55 16.66 -0.31
CA ILE A 153 -9.62 18.10 -0.28
C ILE A 153 -10.15 18.57 -1.62
N GLU A 154 -11.34 19.09 -1.61
CA GLU A 154 -12.01 19.72 -2.76
C GLU A 154 -11.99 21.24 -2.59
N LYS A 155 -12.35 21.99 -3.64
CA LYS A 155 -12.26 23.46 -3.62
C LYS A 155 -12.91 24.12 -2.40
N LYS A 156 -14.04 23.60 -1.93
CA LYS A 156 -14.81 24.19 -0.83
C LYS A 156 -15.04 23.25 0.36
N THR A 157 -14.76 21.98 0.21
CA THR A 157 -15.07 20.93 1.20
C THR A 157 -13.88 20.05 1.48
N VAL A 158 -13.86 19.50 2.68
CA VAL A 158 -12.94 18.43 3.06
C VAL A 158 -13.81 17.23 3.45
N ARG A 159 -13.65 16.13 2.76
CA ARG A 159 -14.26 14.84 3.10
C ARG A 159 -13.22 13.94 3.73
N GLU A 160 -13.65 13.02 4.56
CA GLU A 160 -12.77 12.10 5.24
C GLU A 160 -13.27 10.66 5.19
N ILE A 161 -12.35 9.73 5.26
CA ILE A 161 -12.61 8.32 5.50
C ILE A 161 -11.61 7.83 6.54
N MET A 162 -12.11 7.49 7.73
CA MET A 162 -11.30 6.90 8.78
C MET A 162 -10.79 5.53 8.34
N HIS A 163 -9.52 5.22 8.63
CA HIS A 163 -8.95 3.92 8.25
C HIS A 163 -9.72 2.75 8.85
N VAL A 164 -10.22 2.89 10.08
CA VAL A 164 -11.06 1.86 10.76
C VAL A 164 -12.38 1.58 10.06
N ASN A 165 -12.82 2.48 9.18
CA ASN A 165 -14.11 2.38 8.46
C ASN A 165 -13.93 1.97 7.00
N ILE A 166 -12.74 1.58 6.58
CA ILE A 166 -12.49 1.13 5.20
C ILE A 166 -13.01 -0.30 5.05
N PRO A 167 -14.07 -0.52 4.26
CA PRO A 167 -14.65 -1.86 4.10
C PRO A 167 -13.82 -2.72 3.14
N TYR A 168 -13.26 -2.10 2.10
CA TYR A 168 -12.41 -2.72 1.08
C TYR A 168 -11.75 -1.66 0.21
N LEU A 169 -10.67 -2.05 -0.46
CA LEU A 169 -10.10 -1.32 -1.59
C LEU A 169 -10.54 -1.99 -2.89
N LEU A 170 -10.87 -1.16 -3.87
CA LEU A 170 -11.32 -1.57 -5.18
C LEU A 170 -10.26 -1.20 -6.22
N PHE A 171 -9.59 -2.20 -6.76
CA PHE A 171 -8.62 -2.03 -7.83
C PHE A 171 -9.30 -2.09 -9.18
N GLY A 172 -8.96 -1.18 -10.06
CA GLY A 172 -9.58 -1.12 -11.38
C GLY A 172 -8.91 -0.19 -12.35
N TYR A 173 -9.72 0.15 -13.32
CA TYR A 173 -9.35 0.95 -14.46
C TYR A 173 -10.39 2.02 -14.71
N SER A 174 -9.97 3.26 -14.88
CA SER A 174 -10.83 4.32 -15.33
C SER A 174 -10.10 5.17 -16.37
N MET A 175 -10.76 5.44 -17.49
CA MET A 175 -10.19 6.21 -18.60
C MET A 175 -8.79 5.74 -19.05
N GLY A 176 -8.55 4.43 -19.01
CA GLY A 176 -7.26 3.87 -19.42
C GLY A 176 -6.16 3.96 -18.36
N LEU A 177 -6.45 4.43 -17.15
CA LEU A 177 -5.48 4.55 -16.06
C LEU A 177 -5.82 3.62 -14.89
N PRO A 178 -4.83 2.99 -14.25
CA PRO A 178 -5.04 2.24 -13.02
C PRO A 178 -5.68 3.12 -11.96
N GLN A 179 -6.62 2.57 -11.23
CA GLN A 179 -7.32 3.28 -10.18
C GLN A 179 -7.54 2.41 -8.94
N ILE A 180 -7.38 3.03 -7.78
CA ILE A 180 -7.67 2.40 -6.51
C ILE A 180 -8.68 3.29 -5.78
N ASN A 181 -9.82 2.71 -5.40
CA ASN A 181 -10.85 3.41 -4.65
C ASN A 181 -11.04 2.80 -3.28
N ILE A 182 -11.42 3.62 -2.31
CA ILE A 182 -11.95 3.18 -1.03
C ILE A 182 -13.45 2.95 -1.20
N GLY A 183 -13.86 1.68 -1.25
CA GLY A 183 -15.24 1.30 -1.58
C GLY A 183 -15.62 1.64 -3.03
N GLU A 184 -16.92 1.64 -3.34
CA GLU A 184 -17.41 1.75 -4.72
C GLU A 184 -17.46 3.18 -5.28
N LYS A 185 -17.36 4.19 -4.42
CA LYS A 185 -17.50 5.57 -4.87
C LYS A 185 -16.26 6.02 -5.63
N TYR A 186 -16.42 6.41 -6.88
CA TYR A 186 -15.36 6.99 -7.72
C TYR A 186 -14.67 8.19 -7.06
N SER A 187 -15.43 9.02 -6.34
CA SER A 187 -14.89 10.17 -5.61
C SER A 187 -13.94 9.81 -4.47
N ASN A 188 -13.84 8.54 -4.11
CA ASN A 188 -12.92 8.04 -3.08
C ASN A 188 -11.65 7.42 -3.67
N SER A 189 -11.28 7.80 -4.90
CA SER A 189 -10.03 7.37 -5.51
C SER A 189 -8.84 7.90 -4.69
N ILE A 190 -7.96 6.97 -4.32
CA ILE A 190 -6.67 7.28 -3.69
C ILE A 190 -5.54 7.34 -4.70
N GLY A 191 -5.86 7.14 -5.98
CA GLY A 191 -4.89 7.17 -7.06
C GLY A 191 -4.07 8.47 -7.04
N ILE A 192 -2.78 8.31 -7.21
CA ILE A 192 -1.84 9.41 -7.41
C ILE A 192 -1.77 9.63 -8.90
N PHE A 193 -2.03 10.87 -9.33
CA PHE A 193 -2.07 11.20 -10.75
C PHE A 193 -0.70 11.11 -11.41
N ASN A 194 -0.72 10.93 -12.73
CA ASN A 194 0.41 11.04 -13.64
C ASN A 194 1.49 9.95 -13.51
N SER A 195 1.36 8.85 -14.23
CA SER A 195 2.45 7.89 -14.54
C SER A 195 3.12 7.14 -13.37
N HIS A 196 2.85 7.46 -12.12
CA HIS A 196 3.44 6.79 -10.96
C HIS A 196 2.54 5.68 -10.41
N PHE A 197 2.27 4.70 -11.25
CA PHE A 197 1.35 3.60 -10.92
C PHE A 197 1.86 2.68 -9.82
N ASP A 198 3.16 2.55 -9.70
CA ASP A 198 3.82 1.82 -8.64
C ASP A 198 3.62 2.50 -7.27
N LEU A 199 3.69 3.82 -7.22
CA LEU A 199 3.44 4.58 -5.99
C LEU A 199 1.98 4.45 -5.53
N GLN A 200 1.02 4.34 -6.45
CA GLN A 200 -0.37 4.03 -6.07
C GLN A 200 -0.47 2.72 -5.29
N GLY A 201 0.28 1.69 -5.73
CA GLY A 201 0.32 0.40 -5.04
C GLY A 201 0.90 0.52 -3.63
N VAL A 202 1.99 1.30 -3.46
CA VAL A 202 2.60 1.55 -2.15
C VAL A 202 1.64 2.29 -1.22
N VAL A 203 0.95 3.32 -1.71
CA VAL A 203 -0.04 4.07 -0.94
C VAL A 203 -1.23 3.19 -0.54
N ALA A 204 -1.70 2.33 -1.44
CA ALA A 204 -2.75 1.37 -1.12
C ALA A 204 -2.32 0.40 -0.02
N ALA A 205 -1.09 -0.10 -0.09
CA ALA A 205 -0.53 -0.96 0.94
C ALA A 205 -0.43 -0.26 2.30
N LEU A 206 -0.02 1.01 2.32
CA LEU A 206 0.00 1.83 3.53
C LEU A 206 -1.40 1.96 4.14
N ILE A 207 -2.40 2.33 3.34
CA ILE A 207 -3.77 2.49 3.82
C ILE A 207 -4.34 1.18 4.37
N CYS A 208 -4.07 0.06 3.69
CA CYS A 208 -4.46 -1.26 4.19
C CYS A 208 -3.81 -1.57 5.55
N THR A 209 -2.52 -1.31 5.68
CA THR A 209 -1.78 -1.58 6.93
C THR A 209 -2.27 -0.69 8.07
N LEU A 210 -2.48 0.61 7.82
CA LEU A 210 -3.06 1.54 8.81
C LEU A 210 -4.48 1.12 9.22
N SER A 211 -5.29 0.64 8.29
CA SER A 211 -6.62 0.11 8.59
C SER A 211 -6.56 -1.10 9.50
N PHE A 212 -5.66 -2.03 9.21
CA PHE A 212 -5.45 -3.24 10.01
C PHE A 212 -4.91 -2.95 11.41
N GLU A 213 -3.93 -2.05 11.54
CA GLU A 213 -3.34 -1.67 12.83
C GLU A 213 -4.37 -1.01 13.76
N GLN A 214 -5.32 -0.26 13.21
CA GLN A 214 -6.36 0.39 13.99
C GLN A 214 -7.55 -0.52 14.31
N LYS A 215 -7.85 -1.45 13.43
CA LYS A 215 -8.92 -2.42 13.58
C LYS A 215 -8.50 -3.73 12.91
N PRO A 216 -8.31 -4.81 13.67
CA PRO A 216 -7.85 -6.09 13.13
C PRO A 216 -8.90 -6.82 12.26
N ASP A 217 -9.93 -6.14 11.79
CA ASP A 217 -10.78 -6.61 10.71
C ASP A 217 -10.02 -6.44 9.39
N ARG A 218 -9.81 -7.54 8.69
CA ARG A 218 -9.04 -7.56 7.45
C ARG A 218 -9.75 -6.76 6.36
N PRO A 219 -9.18 -5.66 5.84
CA PRO A 219 -9.76 -4.98 4.70
C PRO A 219 -9.80 -5.92 3.50
N LYS A 220 -10.91 -5.91 2.81
CA LYS A 220 -11.09 -6.72 1.60
C LYS A 220 -10.51 -5.98 0.40
N ILE A 221 -9.99 -6.76 -0.55
CA ILE A 221 -9.49 -6.23 -1.82
C ILE A 221 -10.32 -6.84 -2.94
N ARG A 222 -10.92 -5.97 -3.75
CA ARG A 222 -11.85 -6.33 -4.82
C ARG A 222 -11.41 -5.74 -6.15
N LEU A 223 -11.93 -6.30 -7.24
CA LEU A 223 -11.76 -5.77 -8.59
C LEU A 223 -12.95 -4.95 -9.02
N MET A 224 -12.70 -3.86 -9.73
CA MET A 224 -13.74 -3.16 -10.48
C MET A 224 -14.25 -4.02 -11.62
N ASP A 225 -15.53 -3.84 -11.99
CA ASP A 225 -16.16 -4.58 -13.10
C ASP A 225 -15.45 -4.38 -14.43
N SER A 226 -14.76 -3.26 -14.61
CA SER A 226 -13.92 -2.98 -15.78
C SER A 226 -12.73 -3.94 -15.96
N LEU A 227 -12.45 -4.78 -14.96
CA LEU A 227 -11.37 -5.78 -14.97
C LEU A 227 -11.87 -7.23 -14.92
N LYS A 228 -13.17 -7.42 -14.78
CA LYS A 228 -13.81 -8.73 -14.88
C LYS A 228 -14.08 -9.08 -16.33
#